data_6245870acebda9ed0dde96bf14ddec19
#
_entry.id   6245870acebda9ed0dde96bf14ddec19
#
_cell.length_a   1.000
_cell.length_b   1.000
_cell.length_c   1.000
_cell.angle_alpha   90.00
_cell.angle_beta   90.00
_cell.angle_gamma   90.00
#
_symmetry.space_group_name_H-M   'P 1'
#
loop_
_entity.id
_entity.type
_entity.pdbx_description
1 polymer ?
#
loop_
_entity_poly.entity_id
_entity_poly.type
_entity_poly.pdbx_seq_one_letter_code
_entity_poly.pdbx_strand_id
1 'polypeptide(L)'
;MFEATTILAYRGEFEGKKCAVIGGDGQVSFGNCVMKGNATKVRTLYHDKILSGFAGSTADAFSLFDSFERILEGKKGELMRSVLEFAKQWRSDKYLRKLEAMMIVLDKEHLFILSGSGDVLEPEDGKIAAIGSGGNYALSAARALDRVQNGVIQTNADSKNLQIPPKELVRQSLQIAGELCIYTNTNIKILELE
;
A
#
# COMPACT_ATOMS: atom_id res chain seq x y z
N MET A 1 16.38 -14.63 -5.13
CA MET A 1 15.09 -13.95 -5.31
C MET A 1 15.30 -12.49 -4.93
N PHE A 2 14.80 -11.53 -5.70
CA PHE A 2 14.82 -10.13 -5.31
C PHE A 2 13.72 -9.92 -4.28
N GLU A 3 14.11 -9.62 -3.07
CA GLU A 3 13.21 -9.33 -1.95
C GLU A 3 13.55 -7.94 -1.44
N ALA A 4 12.64 -7.31 -0.88
CA ALA A 4 12.66 -6.07 -0.13
C ALA A 4 11.60 -5.12 -0.65
N THR A 5 10.53 -5.05 0.04
CA THR A 5 9.49 -4.07 -0.21
C THR A 5 8.65 -3.92 1.04
N THR A 6 8.35 -2.69 1.37
CA THR A 6 7.28 -2.38 2.32
C THR A 6 6.39 -1.32 1.73
N ILE A 7 5.12 -1.65 1.60
CA ILE A 7 4.07 -0.72 1.17
C ILE A 7 3.06 -0.61 2.31
N LEU A 8 2.64 0.60 2.60
CA LEU A 8 1.56 0.90 3.54
C LEU A 8 0.58 1.87 2.88
N ALA A 9 -0.70 1.54 2.96
CA ALA A 9 -1.80 2.39 2.52
C ALA A 9 -2.71 2.74 3.70
N TYR A 10 -3.18 3.96 3.71
CA TYR A 10 -4.16 4.49 4.65
C TYR A 10 -5.29 5.18 3.90
N ARG A 11 -6.52 4.88 4.27
CA ARG A 11 -7.74 5.53 3.81
C ARG A 11 -8.56 5.94 5.02
N GLY A 12 -9.03 7.15 5.04
CA GLY A 12 -9.80 7.64 6.17
C GLY A 12 -10.41 9.01 5.94
N GLU A 13 -10.56 9.74 7.04
CA GLU A 13 -11.04 11.12 7.04
C GLU A 13 -10.08 11.97 7.88
N PHE A 14 -9.75 13.14 7.37
CA PHE A 14 -8.93 14.12 8.06
C PHE A 14 -9.53 15.51 7.84
N GLU A 15 -9.77 16.25 8.93
CA GLU A 15 -10.41 17.57 8.90
C GLU A 15 -11.73 17.59 8.11
N GLY A 16 -12.57 16.54 8.26
CA GLY A 16 -13.85 16.41 7.58
C GLY A 16 -13.78 16.08 6.09
N LYS A 17 -12.59 15.73 5.57
CA LYS A 17 -12.38 15.35 4.16
C LYS A 17 -11.88 13.92 4.06
N LYS A 18 -12.45 13.16 3.12
CA LYS A 18 -11.93 11.83 2.78
C LYS A 18 -10.52 11.93 2.21
N CYS A 19 -9.64 11.07 2.66
CA CYS A 19 -8.26 11.00 2.22
C CYS A 19 -7.85 9.58 1.86
N ALA A 20 -6.90 9.48 0.96
CA ALA A 20 -6.23 8.24 0.60
C ALA A 20 -4.74 8.52 0.45
N VAL A 21 -3.91 7.76 1.14
CA VAL A 21 -2.45 7.91 1.15
C VAL A 21 -1.81 6.54 0.99
N ILE A 22 -0.76 6.46 0.19
CA ILE A 22 0.09 5.28 0.09
C ILE A 22 1.55 5.67 0.19
N GLY A 23 2.32 4.85 0.86
CA GLY A 23 3.76 5.01 0.93
C GLY A 23 4.50 3.69 0.72
N GLY A 24 5.74 3.80 0.31
CA GLY A 24 6.64 2.65 0.18
C GLY A 24 8.09 3.04 0.42
N ASP A 25 8.87 2.08 0.90
CA ASP A 25 10.31 2.21 1.03
C ASP A 25 11.03 2.10 -0.33
N GLY A 26 12.30 2.42 -0.35
CA GLY A 26 13.12 2.41 -1.59
C GLY A 26 14.06 1.23 -1.73
N GLN A 27 14.10 0.26 -0.80
CA GLN A 27 15.10 -0.81 -0.83
C GLN A 27 14.77 -1.90 -1.84
N VAL A 28 15.78 -2.31 -2.60
CA VAL A 28 15.80 -3.54 -3.40
C VAL A 28 17.00 -4.34 -2.95
N SER A 29 16.78 -5.58 -2.50
CA SER A 29 17.84 -6.48 -2.04
C SER A 29 17.90 -7.75 -2.89
N PHE A 30 19.09 -8.32 -2.98
CA PHE A 30 19.32 -9.65 -3.53
C PHE A 30 20.11 -10.46 -2.50
N GLY A 31 19.47 -11.46 -1.92
CA GLY A 31 20.00 -12.15 -0.76
C GLY A 31 20.31 -11.15 0.37
N ASN A 32 21.56 -11.12 0.83
CA ASN A 32 22.01 -10.25 1.92
C ASN A 32 22.59 -8.90 1.44
N CYS A 33 22.46 -8.57 0.15
CA CYS A 33 23.01 -7.33 -0.41
C CYS A 33 21.93 -6.34 -0.81
N VAL A 34 22.06 -5.08 -0.42
CA VAL A 34 21.24 -3.98 -0.93
C VAL A 34 21.72 -3.58 -2.31
N MET A 35 20.88 -3.80 -3.33
CA MET A 35 21.19 -3.47 -4.72
C MET A 35 20.80 -2.04 -5.08
N LYS A 36 19.74 -1.52 -4.46
CA LYS A 36 19.25 -0.16 -4.68
C LYS A 36 18.52 0.33 -3.43
N GLY A 37 18.67 1.60 -3.09
CA GLY A 37 18.06 2.20 -1.90
C GLY A 37 16.96 3.22 -2.19
N ASN A 38 16.66 3.52 -3.46
CA ASN A 38 15.73 4.58 -3.87
C ASN A 38 14.77 4.16 -4.98
N ALA A 39 14.34 2.91 -4.97
CA ALA A 39 13.34 2.42 -5.92
C ALA A 39 11.96 3.04 -5.65
N THR A 40 11.22 3.30 -6.71
CA THR A 40 9.82 3.75 -6.62
C THR A 40 8.91 2.54 -6.71
N LYS A 41 8.16 2.27 -5.65
CA LYS A 41 7.28 1.11 -5.50
C LYS A 41 5.80 1.49 -5.44
N VAL A 42 5.51 2.78 -5.43
CA VAL A 42 4.15 3.34 -5.40
C VAL A 42 3.96 4.31 -6.57
N ARG A 43 2.76 4.34 -7.13
CA ARG A 43 2.40 5.22 -8.24
C ARG A 43 0.93 5.60 -8.22
N THR A 44 0.59 6.64 -8.96
CA THR A 44 -0.78 6.98 -9.33
C THR A 44 -1.15 6.26 -10.63
N LEU A 45 -2.42 5.93 -10.78
CA LEU A 45 -3.03 5.33 -11.97
C LEU A 45 -4.30 6.09 -12.33
N TYR A 46 -4.76 5.91 -13.56
CA TYR A 46 -6.02 6.45 -14.06
C TYR A 46 -6.19 7.95 -13.77
N HIS A 47 -5.39 8.79 -14.45
CA HIS A 47 -5.45 10.26 -14.32
C HIS A 47 -5.29 10.73 -12.87
N ASP A 48 -4.36 10.12 -12.13
CA ASP A 48 -4.05 10.42 -10.73
C ASP A 48 -5.22 10.24 -9.74
N LYS A 49 -6.20 9.39 -10.09
CA LYS A 49 -7.37 9.13 -9.24
C LYS A 49 -7.26 7.86 -8.38
N ILE A 50 -6.32 7.00 -8.70
CA ILE A 50 -6.08 5.73 -8.00
C ILE A 50 -4.63 5.70 -7.54
N LEU A 51 -4.41 5.30 -6.31
CA LEU A 51 -3.08 5.00 -5.79
C LEU A 51 -2.82 3.50 -5.86
N SER A 52 -1.60 3.12 -6.18
CA SER A 52 -1.20 1.73 -6.20
C SER A 52 0.23 1.52 -5.72
N GLY A 53 0.48 0.37 -5.08
CA GLY A 53 1.79 -0.08 -4.64
C GLY A 53 1.95 -1.58 -4.83
N PHE A 54 3.18 -2.02 -5.08
CA PHE A 54 3.49 -3.39 -5.43
C PHE A 54 4.64 -3.93 -4.58
N ALA A 55 4.49 -5.18 -4.13
CA ALA A 55 5.52 -5.98 -3.48
C ALA A 55 5.75 -7.28 -4.27
N GLY A 56 6.98 -7.52 -4.70
CA GLY A 56 7.37 -8.66 -5.53
C GLY A 56 8.53 -8.33 -6.46
N SER A 57 8.73 -9.13 -7.50
CA SER A 57 9.76 -8.88 -8.52
C SER A 57 9.51 -7.58 -9.29
N THR A 58 10.54 -6.78 -9.47
CA THR A 58 10.45 -5.47 -10.16
C THR A 58 10.00 -5.61 -11.63
N ALA A 59 10.41 -6.69 -12.31
CA ALA A 59 10.01 -6.94 -13.69
C ALA A 59 8.51 -7.22 -13.83
N ASP A 60 7.94 -7.90 -12.85
CA ASP A 60 6.52 -8.24 -12.81
C ASP A 60 5.64 -7.04 -12.44
N ALA A 61 6.18 -6.12 -11.62
CA ALA A 61 5.49 -4.92 -11.18
C ALA A 61 4.99 -4.07 -12.36
N PHE A 62 5.85 -3.81 -13.34
CA PHE A 62 5.49 -2.99 -14.50
C PHE A 62 4.36 -3.63 -15.30
N SER A 63 4.46 -4.92 -15.60
CA SER A 63 3.44 -5.65 -16.35
C SER A 63 2.09 -5.68 -15.65
N LEU A 64 2.09 -5.81 -14.31
CA LEU A 64 0.87 -5.83 -13.51
C LEU A 64 0.22 -4.44 -13.43
N PHE A 65 1.01 -3.39 -13.22
CA PHE A 65 0.48 -2.02 -13.23
C PHE A 65 -0.12 -1.67 -14.58
N ASP A 66 0.56 -1.94 -15.70
CA ASP A 66 0.07 -1.64 -17.04
C ASP A 66 -1.20 -2.45 -17.37
N SER A 67 -1.27 -3.70 -16.92
CA SER A 67 -2.47 -4.52 -17.09
C SER A 67 -3.64 -3.99 -16.27
N PHE A 68 -3.40 -3.58 -15.03
CA PHE A 68 -4.44 -3.02 -14.18
C PHE A 68 -4.94 -1.66 -14.70
N GLU A 69 -4.03 -0.80 -15.17
CA GLU A 69 -4.39 0.50 -15.75
C GLU A 69 -5.26 0.36 -16.99
N ARG A 70 -4.97 -0.58 -17.89
CA ARG A 70 -5.84 -0.88 -19.04
C ARG A 70 -7.25 -1.30 -18.62
N ILE A 71 -7.38 -2.05 -17.53
CA ILE A 71 -8.69 -2.43 -17.01
C ILE A 71 -9.40 -1.22 -16.41
N LEU A 72 -8.70 -0.38 -15.65
CA LEU A 72 -9.25 0.87 -15.12
C LEU A 72 -9.80 1.76 -16.23
N GLU A 73 -9.05 1.94 -17.33
CA GLU A 73 -9.51 2.67 -18.50
C GLU A 73 -10.80 2.05 -19.09
N GLY A 74 -10.82 0.73 -19.29
CA GLY A 74 -11.99 0.00 -19.79
C GLY A 74 -13.21 0.07 -18.87
N LYS A 75 -13.02 0.23 -17.57
CA LYS A 75 -14.08 0.37 -16.55
C LYS A 75 -14.32 1.82 -16.14
N LYS A 76 -13.77 2.80 -16.86
CA LYS A 76 -13.93 4.25 -16.60
C LYS A 76 -13.52 4.66 -15.18
N GLY A 77 -12.48 4.02 -14.64
CA GLY A 77 -11.96 4.29 -13.30
C GLY A 77 -12.77 3.70 -12.13
N GLU A 78 -13.77 2.87 -12.39
CA GLU A 78 -14.50 2.18 -11.31
C GLU A 78 -13.61 1.13 -10.63
N LEU A 79 -13.03 1.47 -9.48
CA LEU A 79 -12.01 0.68 -8.82
C LEU A 79 -12.49 -0.73 -8.46
N MET A 80 -13.66 -0.87 -7.83
CA MET A 80 -14.23 -2.16 -7.43
C MET A 80 -14.37 -3.12 -8.64
N ARG A 81 -14.96 -2.65 -9.74
CA ARG A 81 -15.13 -3.47 -10.95
C ARG A 81 -13.80 -3.82 -11.59
N SER A 82 -12.85 -2.89 -11.56
CA SER A 82 -11.52 -3.10 -12.11
C SER A 82 -10.74 -4.15 -11.32
N VAL A 83 -10.83 -4.10 -9.99
CA VAL A 83 -10.20 -5.08 -9.09
C VAL A 83 -10.75 -6.49 -9.33
N LEU A 84 -12.07 -6.64 -9.43
CA LEU A 84 -12.70 -7.94 -9.70
C LEU A 84 -12.33 -8.52 -11.06
N GLU A 85 -12.26 -7.67 -12.10
CA GLU A 85 -11.86 -8.10 -13.44
C GLU A 85 -10.38 -8.50 -13.48
N PHE A 86 -9.52 -7.70 -12.84
CA PHE A 86 -8.08 -7.98 -12.76
C PHE A 86 -7.80 -9.28 -12.01
N ALA A 87 -8.48 -9.52 -10.89
CA ALA A 87 -8.34 -10.75 -10.13
C ALA A 87 -8.73 -12.00 -10.95
N LYS A 88 -9.79 -11.91 -11.76
CA LYS A 88 -10.18 -12.98 -12.69
C LYS A 88 -9.10 -13.24 -13.73
N GLN A 89 -8.56 -12.19 -14.35
CA GLN A 89 -7.46 -12.30 -15.32
C GLN A 89 -6.22 -12.90 -14.66
N TRP A 90 -5.84 -12.42 -13.49
CA TRP A 90 -4.67 -12.91 -12.75
C TRP A 90 -4.81 -14.41 -12.45
N ARG A 91 -5.96 -14.84 -11.97
CA ARG A 91 -6.23 -16.26 -11.66
C ARG A 91 -6.23 -17.17 -12.90
N SER A 92 -6.71 -16.67 -14.03
CA SER A 92 -6.82 -17.46 -15.28
C SER A 92 -5.50 -17.51 -16.07
N ASP A 93 -4.61 -16.55 -15.89
CA ASP A 93 -3.32 -16.50 -16.59
C ASP A 93 -2.31 -17.44 -15.92
N LYS A 94 -1.75 -18.36 -16.73
CA LYS A 94 -0.80 -19.38 -16.26
C LYS A 94 0.53 -18.80 -15.76
N TYR A 95 0.92 -17.63 -16.26
CA TYR A 95 2.15 -16.95 -15.85
C TYR A 95 1.89 -16.08 -14.63
N LEU A 96 0.84 -15.26 -14.64
CA LEU A 96 0.54 -14.33 -13.54
C LEU A 96 0.29 -15.06 -12.23
N ARG A 97 -0.47 -16.18 -12.22
CA ARG A 97 -0.77 -16.93 -11.00
C ARG A 97 0.44 -17.62 -10.33
N LYS A 98 1.60 -17.62 -10.99
CA LYS A 98 2.86 -18.13 -10.43
C LYS A 98 3.70 -17.04 -9.77
N LEU A 99 3.25 -15.78 -9.86
CA LEU A 99 3.97 -14.66 -9.29
C LEU A 99 3.77 -14.63 -7.77
N GLU A 100 4.85 -14.63 -7.05
CA GLU A 100 4.87 -14.31 -5.62
C GLU A 100 4.84 -12.79 -5.47
N ALA A 101 3.67 -12.21 -5.73
CA ALA A 101 3.47 -10.78 -5.81
C ALA A 101 2.19 -10.36 -5.08
N MET A 102 2.20 -9.17 -4.55
CA MET A 102 1.03 -8.52 -3.94
C MET A 102 0.93 -7.09 -4.44
N MET A 103 -0.28 -6.61 -4.55
CA MET A 103 -0.57 -5.25 -4.97
C MET A 103 -1.60 -4.62 -4.04
N ILE A 104 -1.41 -3.38 -3.65
CA ILE A 104 -2.43 -2.55 -3.01
C ILE A 104 -2.93 -1.56 -4.04
N VAL A 105 -4.25 -1.37 -4.09
CA VAL A 105 -4.91 -0.32 -4.84
C VAL A 105 -5.94 0.38 -3.97
N LEU A 106 -6.02 1.70 -4.06
CA LEU A 106 -7.00 2.47 -3.29
C LEU A 106 -7.40 3.76 -4.00
N ASP A 107 -8.61 4.17 -3.69
CA ASP A 107 -9.14 5.52 -3.88
C ASP A 107 -9.66 6.07 -2.53
N LYS A 108 -10.41 7.15 -2.55
CA LYS A 108 -10.99 7.72 -1.31
C LYS A 108 -12.14 6.90 -0.72
N GLU A 109 -12.68 5.93 -1.49
CA GLU A 109 -13.85 5.12 -1.10
C GLU A 109 -13.47 3.67 -0.77
N HIS A 110 -12.41 3.13 -1.42
CA HIS A 110 -12.07 1.72 -1.38
C HIS A 110 -10.57 1.49 -1.17
N LEU A 111 -10.24 0.39 -0.53
CA LEU A 111 -8.87 -0.09 -0.33
C LEU A 111 -8.85 -1.61 -0.48
N PHE A 112 -8.05 -2.11 -1.43
CA PHE A 112 -7.93 -3.54 -1.71
C PHE A 112 -6.48 -4.00 -1.72
N ILE A 113 -6.28 -5.24 -1.24
CA ILE A 113 -5.07 -6.03 -1.44
C ILE A 113 -5.38 -7.12 -2.47
N LEU A 114 -4.53 -7.24 -3.48
CA LEU A 114 -4.58 -8.32 -4.47
C LEU A 114 -3.33 -9.20 -4.28
N SER A 115 -3.52 -10.51 -4.25
CA SER A 115 -2.44 -11.49 -4.14
C SER A 115 -2.12 -12.15 -5.48
N GLY A 116 -0.93 -12.77 -5.55
CA GLY A 116 -0.49 -13.54 -6.72
C GLY A 116 -1.37 -14.74 -7.05
N SER A 117 -2.18 -15.23 -6.10
CA SER A 117 -3.20 -16.26 -6.33
C SER A 117 -4.47 -15.72 -6.99
N GLY A 118 -4.59 -14.40 -7.14
CA GLY A 118 -5.79 -13.75 -7.67
C GLY A 118 -6.87 -13.55 -6.60
N ASP A 119 -6.50 -13.58 -5.32
CA ASP A 119 -7.41 -13.24 -4.23
C ASP A 119 -7.50 -11.73 -4.08
N VAL A 120 -8.70 -11.26 -3.74
CA VAL A 120 -8.98 -9.86 -3.40
C VAL A 120 -9.40 -9.82 -1.94
N LEU A 121 -8.72 -8.98 -1.18
CA LEU A 121 -9.00 -8.78 0.23
C LEU A 121 -9.22 -7.29 0.49
N GLU A 122 -10.35 -6.97 1.10
CA GLU A 122 -10.59 -5.68 1.72
C GLU A 122 -10.20 -5.78 3.21
N PRO A 123 -9.38 -4.88 3.76
CA PRO A 123 -9.08 -4.87 5.18
C PRO A 123 -10.35 -4.76 6.03
N GLU A 124 -10.38 -5.44 7.18
CA GLU A 124 -11.57 -5.50 8.05
C GLU A 124 -12.09 -4.12 8.46
N ASP A 125 -11.18 -3.18 8.73
CA ASP A 125 -11.50 -1.78 9.04
C ASP A 125 -11.68 -0.91 7.79
N GLY A 126 -11.39 -1.44 6.60
CA GLY A 126 -11.40 -0.72 5.33
C GLY A 126 -10.40 0.45 5.26
N LYS A 127 -9.50 0.59 6.24
CA LYS A 127 -8.68 1.80 6.42
C LYS A 127 -7.20 1.60 6.16
N ILE A 128 -6.63 0.50 6.64
CA ILE A 128 -5.17 0.32 6.66
C ILE A 128 -4.81 -1.02 6.05
N ALA A 129 -3.91 -1.00 5.08
CA ALA A 129 -3.34 -2.19 4.46
C ALA A 129 -1.83 -2.05 4.33
N ALA A 130 -1.11 -3.15 4.52
CA ALA A 130 0.32 -3.20 4.25
C ALA A 130 0.71 -4.53 3.60
N ILE A 131 1.73 -4.49 2.75
CA ILE A 131 2.28 -5.65 2.07
C ILE A 131 3.81 -5.60 2.05
N GLY A 132 4.42 -6.76 1.78
CA GLY A 132 5.86 -6.91 1.68
C GLY A 132 6.55 -7.23 3.00
N SER A 133 7.88 -7.30 2.99
CA SER A 133 8.70 -7.83 4.08
C SER A 133 8.56 -7.07 5.40
N GLY A 134 8.47 -5.74 5.36
CA GLY A 134 8.25 -4.89 6.53
C GLY A 134 6.77 -4.57 6.79
N GLY A 135 5.85 -5.17 6.01
CA GLY A 135 4.42 -4.83 6.05
C GLY A 135 3.80 -4.97 7.43
N ASN A 136 4.10 -6.04 8.16
CA ASN A 136 3.55 -6.26 9.49
C ASN A 136 4.01 -5.22 10.52
N TYR A 137 5.25 -4.73 10.41
CA TYR A 137 5.75 -3.66 11.29
C TYR A 137 5.05 -2.33 10.99
N ALA A 138 4.96 -1.98 9.69
CA ALA A 138 4.26 -0.77 9.25
C ALA A 138 2.76 -0.82 9.64
N LEU A 139 2.09 -1.94 9.42
CA LEU A 139 0.69 -2.14 9.77
C LEU A 139 0.44 -1.99 11.26
N SER A 140 1.28 -2.60 12.10
CA SER A 140 1.17 -2.53 13.55
C SER A 140 1.34 -1.11 14.06
N ALA A 141 2.34 -0.38 13.54
CA ALA A 141 2.57 1.02 13.87
C ALA A 141 1.40 1.91 13.43
N ALA A 142 0.92 1.76 12.18
CA ALA A 142 -0.19 2.52 11.65
C ALA A 142 -1.48 2.30 12.45
N ARG A 143 -1.79 1.05 12.81
CA ARG A 143 -2.95 0.72 13.66
C ARG A 143 -2.84 1.31 15.06
N ALA A 144 -1.63 1.33 15.66
CA ALA A 144 -1.43 1.96 16.95
C ALA A 144 -1.69 3.47 16.89
N LEU A 145 -1.16 4.16 15.88
CA LEU A 145 -1.37 5.59 15.66
C LEU A 145 -2.84 5.91 15.38
N ASP A 146 -3.51 5.11 14.54
CA ASP A 146 -4.94 5.28 14.24
C ASP A 146 -5.82 5.10 15.49
N ARG A 147 -5.50 4.14 16.36
CA ARG A 147 -6.22 3.95 17.64
C ARG A 147 -6.02 5.10 18.61
N VAL A 148 -4.85 5.71 18.65
CA VAL A 148 -4.58 6.88 19.47
C VAL A 148 -5.42 8.07 18.99
N GLN A 149 -5.35 8.41 17.71
CA GLN A 149 -6.10 9.56 17.18
C GLN A 149 -7.61 9.39 17.22
N ASN A 150 -8.13 8.16 17.14
CA ASN A 150 -9.56 7.86 17.25
C ASN A 150 -10.04 7.67 18.71
N GLY A 151 -9.18 7.93 19.71
CA GLY A 151 -9.53 7.87 21.13
C GLY A 151 -9.79 6.45 21.67
N VAL A 152 -9.41 5.41 20.93
CA VAL A 152 -9.51 4.01 21.39
C VAL A 152 -8.50 3.73 22.51
N ILE A 153 -7.32 4.37 22.43
CA ILE A 153 -6.32 4.38 23.50
C ILE A 153 -6.49 5.70 24.24
N GLN A 154 -6.97 5.63 25.49
CA GLN A 154 -7.08 6.80 26.35
C GLN A 154 -5.68 7.22 26.79
N THR A 155 -5.23 8.35 26.32
CA THR A 155 -4.09 9.09 26.86
C THR A 155 -4.62 10.20 27.78
N ASN A 156 -3.85 10.62 28.80
CA ASN A 156 -4.30 11.63 29.77
C ASN A 156 -4.83 12.91 29.10
N ALA A 157 -5.88 13.42 29.63
CA ALA A 157 -6.76 14.59 29.42
C ALA A 157 -6.65 15.49 28.14
N ASP A 158 -5.48 15.67 27.54
CA ASP A 158 -5.29 16.62 26.43
C ASP A 158 -5.32 15.96 25.04
N SER A 159 -5.44 14.65 24.94
CA SER A 159 -5.36 13.89 23.67
C SER A 159 -6.64 13.92 22.82
N LYS A 160 -7.69 14.57 23.26
CA LYS A 160 -8.92 14.75 22.47
C LYS A 160 -8.73 15.50 21.14
N ASN A 161 -7.54 16.07 20.92
CA ASN A 161 -7.21 16.86 19.73
C ASN A 161 -5.94 16.36 19.00
N LEU A 162 -5.43 15.17 19.31
CA LEU A 162 -4.27 14.65 18.58
C LEU A 162 -4.73 14.11 17.21
N GLN A 163 -4.72 14.99 16.22
CA GLN A 163 -4.93 14.60 14.83
C GLN A 163 -3.58 14.43 14.15
N ILE A 164 -3.30 13.22 13.68
CA ILE A 164 -2.08 12.92 12.94
C ILE A 164 -2.42 13.06 11.44
N PRO A 165 -1.75 13.97 10.71
CA PRO A 165 -1.96 14.05 9.27
C PRO A 165 -1.72 12.69 8.60
N PRO A 166 -2.58 12.25 7.65
CA PRO A 166 -2.49 10.93 7.03
C PRO A 166 -1.13 10.62 6.42
N LYS A 167 -0.50 11.59 5.77
CA LYS A 167 0.88 11.45 5.26
C LYS A 167 1.89 11.16 6.37
N GLU A 168 1.73 11.81 7.52
CA GLU A 168 2.64 11.63 8.65
C GLU A 168 2.41 10.27 9.32
N LEU A 169 1.17 9.84 9.46
CA LEU A 169 0.84 8.49 9.93
C LEU A 169 1.54 7.42 9.07
N VAL A 170 1.42 7.53 7.75
CA VAL A 170 2.06 6.60 6.80
C VAL A 170 3.58 6.70 6.89
N ARG A 171 4.14 7.92 6.97
CA ARG A 171 5.59 8.15 7.07
C ARG A 171 6.18 7.50 8.32
N GLN A 172 5.64 7.79 9.49
CA GLN A 172 6.13 7.29 10.77
C GLN A 172 6.04 5.76 10.83
N SER A 173 4.95 5.20 10.33
CA SER A 173 4.77 3.74 10.30
C SER A 173 5.79 3.04 9.40
N LEU A 174 6.09 3.61 8.24
CA LEU A 174 7.13 3.08 7.34
C LEU A 174 8.54 3.29 7.89
N GLN A 175 8.77 4.37 8.63
CA GLN A 175 10.05 4.61 9.30
C GLN A 175 10.32 3.54 10.35
N ILE A 176 9.35 3.24 11.21
CA ILE A 176 9.43 2.15 12.18
C ILE A 176 9.70 0.81 11.49
N ALA A 177 9.03 0.54 10.37
CA ALA A 177 9.32 -0.67 9.59
C ALA A 177 10.75 -0.69 9.05
N GLY A 178 11.30 0.46 8.61
CA GLY A 178 12.68 0.58 8.14
C GLY A 178 13.72 0.41 9.24
N GLU A 179 13.39 0.71 10.49
CA GLU A 179 14.25 0.51 11.67
C GLU A 179 14.30 -0.96 12.11
N LEU A 180 13.24 -1.73 11.84
CA LEU A 180 13.09 -3.11 12.35
C LEU A 180 13.35 -4.18 11.28
N CYS A 181 12.98 -3.92 10.02
CA CYS A 181 13.05 -4.89 8.94
C CYS A 181 14.33 -4.68 8.11
N ILE A 182 15.21 -5.67 8.09
CA ILE A 182 16.47 -5.61 7.30
C ILE A 182 16.24 -5.50 5.79
N TYR A 183 15.03 -5.78 5.32
CA TYR A 183 14.61 -5.68 3.91
C TYR A 183 13.84 -4.39 3.61
N THR A 184 13.90 -3.39 4.49
CA THR A 184 13.20 -2.13 4.38
C THR A 184 14.14 -0.99 4.75
N ASN A 185 14.10 0.12 4.04
CA ASN A 185 14.86 1.31 4.40
C ASN A 185 13.94 2.52 4.68
N THR A 186 14.54 3.63 5.09
CA THR A 186 13.85 4.87 5.43
C THR A 186 13.79 5.88 4.27
N ASN A 187 14.16 5.47 3.04
CA ASN A 187 13.95 6.28 1.83
C ASN A 187 12.49 6.12 1.37
N ILE A 188 11.60 6.84 2.03
CA ILE A 188 10.16 6.68 1.89
C ILE A 188 9.63 7.62 0.82
N LYS A 189 8.88 7.07 -0.15
CA LYS A 189 8.05 7.83 -1.08
C LYS A 189 6.59 7.73 -0.68
N ILE A 190 5.90 8.87 -0.61
CA ILE A 190 4.47 8.94 -0.24
C ILE A 190 3.71 9.67 -1.35
N LEU A 191 2.53 9.14 -1.67
CA LEU A 191 1.56 9.72 -2.58
C LEU A 191 0.22 9.85 -1.86
N GLU A 192 -0.56 10.87 -2.21
CA GLU A 192 -1.93 11.06 -1.72
C GLU A 192 -2.86 11.53 -2.84
N LEU A 193 -4.15 11.27 -2.69
CA LEU A 193 -5.20 11.84 -3.54
C LEU A 193 -5.70 13.14 -2.90
N GLU A 194 -5.63 14.22 -3.66
CA GLU A 194 -6.18 15.54 -3.29
C GLU A 194 -7.71 15.58 -3.38
#